data_96bca03f6368daa1077992e6cd14099f
#
_entry.id   96bca03f6368daa1077992e6cd14099f
#
_cell.length_a   1.000
_cell.length_b   1.000
_cell.length_c   1.000
_cell.angle_alpha   90.00
_cell.angle_beta   90.00
_cell.angle_gamma   90.00
#
_symmetry.space_group_name_H-M   'P 1'
#
loop_
_entity.id
_entity.type
_entity.pdbx_description
1 polymer ?
#
loop_
_entity_poly.entity_id
_entity_poly.type
_entity_poly.pdbx_seq_one_letter_code
_entity_poly.pdbx_strand_id
1 'polypeptide(L)'
;PGDVAKAFGAGADFVMLGSMLAGSHEGGGEKITIDGKEYVEFYGMSSKKANEKHNGGLKDYRTSEGRRVVLPYKGPMRYIVQDILGGIRSTCTYVGAAKLKHLSKCATFVRCTKTHSKIYEPNTLEI
;
A
#
# COMPACT_ATOMS: atom_id res chain seq x y z
N PRO A 1 3.04 3.25 5.68
CA PRO A 1 2.07 3.60 6.75
C PRO A 1 1.70 5.08 6.76
N GLY A 2 2.63 5.98 6.47
CA GLY A 2 2.41 7.43 6.53
C GLY A 2 1.28 7.93 5.64
N ASP A 3 1.10 7.38 4.46
CA ASP A 3 0.00 7.78 3.57
C ASP A 3 -1.37 7.40 4.14
N VAL A 4 -1.46 6.24 4.81
CA VAL A 4 -2.68 5.81 5.52
C VAL A 4 -2.97 6.77 6.69
N ALA A 5 -1.94 7.13 7.46
CA ALA A 5 -2.07 8.08 8.56
C ALA A 5 -2.52 9.47 8.08
N LYS A 6 -2.00 9.94 6.94
CA LYS A 6 -2.43 11.21 6.31
C LYS A 6 -3.91 11.17 5.91
N ALA A 7 -4.39 10.06 5.35
CA ALA A 7 -5.79 9.91 4.98
C ALA A 7 -6.71 10.04 6.20
N PHE A 8 -6.41 9.34 7.29
CA PHE A 8 -7.17 9.47 8.54
C PHE A 8 -7.02 10.87 9.18
N GLY A 9 -5.83 11.47 9.12
CA GLY A 9 -5.61 12.84 9.56
C GLY A 9 -6.45 13.86 8.78
N ALA A 10 -6.70 13.61 7.51
CA ALA A 10 -7.58 14.41 6.66
C ALA A 10 -9.08 14.14 6.87
N GLY A 11 -9.44 13.21 7.74
CA GLY A 11 -10.83 12.92 8.11
C GLY A 11 -11.46 11.73 7.39
N ALA A 12 -10.66 10.86 6.75
CA ALA A 12 -11.19 9.63 6.16
C ALA A 12 -11.74 8.69 7.25
N ASP A 13 -12.89 8.08 6.99
CA ASP A 13 -13.46 7.00 7.81
C ASP A 13 -12.91 5.63 7.41
N PHE A 14 -12.56 5.46 6.15
CA PHE A 14 -12.00 4.25 5.57
C PHE A 14 -10.86 4.60 4.61
N VAL A 15 -9.90 3.69 4.50
CA VAL A 15 -8.80 3.81 3.53
C VAL A 15 -8.78 2.56 2.67
N MET A 16 -8.93 2.72 1.36
CA MET A 16 -8.78 1.63 0.41
C MET A 16 -7.30 1.36 0.16
N LEU A 17 -6.90 0.13 0.38
CA LEU A 17 -5.52 -0.35 0.17
C LEU A 17 -5.48 -1.28 -1.05
N GLY A 18 -4.38 -1.21 -1.79
CA GLY A 18 -4.11 -2.09 -2.92
C GLY A 18 -2.66 -2.58 -2.87
N SER A 19 -1.76 -1.88 -3.52
CA SER A 19 -0.34 -2.25 -3.65
C SER A 19 0.40 -2.39 -2.30
N MET A 20 -0.07 -1.73 -1.24
CA MET A 20 0.52 -1.90 0.09
C MET A 20 0.39 -3.33 0.62
N LEU A 21 -0.70 -4.02 0.31
CA LEU A 21 -0.95 -5.42 0.68
C LEU A 21 -0.44 -6.41 -0.36
N ALA A 22 -0.02 -5.94 -1.52
CA ALA A 22 0.49 -6.78 -2.60
C ALA A 22 1.84 -7.41 -2.22
N GLY A 23 2.06 -8.64 -2.66
CA GLY A 23 3.24 -9.44 -2.32
C GLY A 23 3.12 -10.22 -1.01
N SER A 24 1.99 -10.13 -0.29
CA SER A 24 1.72 -10.94 0.90
C SER A 24 1.38 -12.39 0.56
N HIS A 25 1.55 -13.26 1.54
CA HIS A 25 1.24 -14.70 1.40
C HIS A 25 -0.23 -14.96 1.05
N GLU A 26 -1.13 -14.21 1.65
CA GLU A 26 -2.58 -14.31 1.46
C GLU A 26 -3.06 -13.54 0.21
N GLY A 27 -2.18 -12.83 -0.46
CA GLY A 27 -2.48 -12.12 -1.70
C GLY A 27 -2.75 -13.09 -2.86
N GLY A 28 -3.59 -12.66 -3.80
CA GLY A 28 -4.03 -13.49 -4.93
C GLY A 28 -3.04 -13.63 -6.09
N GLY A 29 -1.80 -13.18 -5.95
CA GLY A 29 -0.77 -13.28 -6.98
C GLY A 29 -0.05 -14.64 -6.98
N GLU A 30 0.48 -15.01 -8.14
CA GLU A 30 1.29 -16.22 -8.25
C GLU A 30 2.71 -15.95 -7.75
N LYS A 31 3.23 -16.88 -6.93
CA LYS A 31 4.64 -16.86 -6.54
C LYS A 31 5.50 -17.31 -7.70
N ILE A 32 6.56 -16.56 -7.94
CA ILE A 32 7.60 -16.87 -8.93
C ILE A 32 8.97 -16.72 -8.29
N THR A 33 9.93 -17.52 -8.74
CA THR A 33 11.31 -17.42 -8.28
C THR A 33 12.17 -16.88 -9.41
N ILE A 34 12.91 -15.80 -9.14
CA ILE A 34 13.86 -15.19 -10.08
C ILE A 34 15.20 -15.06 -9.35
N ASP A 35 16.24 -15.65 -9.91
CA ASP A 35 17.60 -15.64 -9.32
C ASP A 35 17.63 -16.06 -7.84
N GLY A 36 16.86 -17.10 -7.47
CA GLY A 36 16.80 -17.62 -6.11
C GLY A 36 15.99 -16.76 -5.12
N LYS A 37 15.38 -15.67 -5.58
CA LYS A 37 14.53 -14.80 -4.75
C LYS A 37 13.04 -15.00 -5.08
N GLU A 38 12.21 -15.00 -4.06
CA GLU A 38 10.76 -15.12 -4.23
C GLU A 38 10.11 -13.77 -4.55
N TYR A 39 9.25 -13.78 -5.56
CA TYR A 39 8.44 -12.65 -5.99
C TYR A 39 6.98 -13.07 -6.11
N VAL A 40 6.08 -12.10 -6.16
CA VAL A 40 4.65 -12.30 -6.41
C VAL A 40 4.22 -11.41 -7.56
N GLU A 41 3.46 -11.98 -8.48
CA GLU A 41 2.85 -11.19 -9.54
C GLU A 41 1.67 -10.40 -8.99
N PHE A 42 1.66 -9.11 -9.26
CA PHE A 42 0.60 -8.19 -8.87
C PHE A 42 -0.02 -7.50 -10.09
N TYR A 43 -1.35 -7.44 -10.11
CA TYR A 43 -2.10 -6.76 -11.14
C TYR A 43 -3.37 -6.11 -10.55
N GLY A 44 -3.70 -4.89 -11.02
CA GLY A 44 -4.91 -4.20 -10.60
C GLY A 44 -6.17 -4.87 -11.18
N MET A 45 -7.31 -4.71 -10.51
CA MET A 45 -8.60 -5.30 -10.94
C MET A 45 -9.05 -4.86 -12.34
N SER A 46 -8.65 -3.66 -12.78
CA SER A 46 -8.92 -3.15 -14.14
C SER A 46 -7.90 -3.62 -15.18
N SER A 47 -6.90 -4.43 -14.82
CA SER A 47 -5.92 -4.96 -15.77
C SER A 47 -6.53 -6.02 -16.69
N LYS A 48 -5.94 -6.19 -17.87
CA LYS A 48 -6.33 -7.22 -18.83
C LYS A 48 -6.32 -8.61 -18.17
N LYS A 49 -5.26 -8.95 -17.42
CA LYS A 49 -5.12 -10.24 -16.73
C LYS A 49 -6.20 -10.47 -15.66
N ALA A 50 -6.56 -9.43 -14.89
CA ALA A 50 -7.63 -9.55 -13.90
C ALA A 50 -8.99 -9.80 -14.57
N ASN A 51 -9.28 -9.11 -15.66
CA ASN A 51 -10.51 -9.32 -16.42
C ASN A 51 -10.58 -10.70 -17.08
N GLU A 52 -9.47 -11.20 -17.63
CA GLU A 52 -9.40 -12.56 -18.17
C GLU A 52 -9.64 -13.63 -17.09
N LYS A 53 -9.03 -13.45 -15.89
CA LYS A 53 -9.13 -14.42 -14.80
C LYS A 53 -10.47 -14.42 -14.06
N HIS A 54 -11.08 -13.24 -13.88
CA HIS A 54 -12.25 -13.09 -13.00
C HIS A 54 -13.54 -12.73 -13.75
N ASN A 55 -13.46 -12.13 -14.92
CA ASN A 55 -14.61 -11.58 -15.65
C ASN A 55 -14.80 -12.17 -17.06
N GLY A 56 -14.03 -13.19 -17.43
CA GLY A 56 -14.10 -13.82 -18.76
C GLY A 56 -13.58 -12.94 -19.91
N GLY A 57 -12.78 -11.93 -19.59
CA GLY A 57 -12.17 -11.01 -20.55
C GLY A 57 -12.58 -9.55 -20.34
N LEU A 58 -11.92 -8.67 -21.08
CA LEU A 58 -12.21 -7.23 -21.07
C LEU A 58 -13.43 -6.96 -21.95
N LYS A 59 -14.46 -6.32 -21.39
CA LYS A 59 -15.65 -5.93 -22.17
C LYS A 59 -15.32 -4.75 -23.08
N ASP A 60 -15.98 -4.68 -24.25
CA ASP A 60 -15.71 -3.69 -25.30
C ASP A 60 -15.78 -2.22 -24.87
N TYR A 61 -16.55 -1.93 -23.82
CA TYR A 61 -16.69 -0.58 -23.28
C TYR A 61 -15.68 -0.25 -22.15
N ARG A 62 -14.75 -1.16 -21.82
CA ARG A 62 -13.73 -0.97 -20.78
C ARG A 62 -12.33 -0.94 -21.35
N THR A 63 -11.53 -0.01 -20.86
CA THR A 63 -10.09 0.05 -21.15
C THR A 63 -9.32 -0.65 -20.03
N SER A 64 -8.24 -1.34 -20.39
CA SER A 64 -7.32 -1.93 -19.42
C SER A 64 -6.49 -0.84 -18.77
N GLU A 65 -6.81 -0.50 -17.52
CA GLU A 65 -6.10 0.54 -16.75
C GLU A 65 -5.12 -0.04 -15.72
N GLY A 66 -5.22 -1.34 -15.45
CA GLY A 66 -4.41 -2.00 -14.42
C GLY A 66 -2.99 -2.30 -14.88
N ARG A 67 -2.03 -1.98 -14.03
CA ARG A 67 -0.62 -2.30 -14.23
C ARG A 67 -0.31 -3.71 -13.74
N ARG A 68 0.47 -4.46 -14.53
CA ARG A 68 1.06 -5.73 -14.14
C ARG A 68 2.50 -5.51 -13.71
N VAL A 69 2.86 -5.92 -12.50
CA VAL A 69 4.21 -5.81 -11.97
C VAL A 69 4.56 -7.04 -11.15
N VAL A 70 5.84 -7.28 -10.98
CA VAL A 70 6.37 -8.31 -10.10
C VAL A 70 6.92 -7.63 -8.86
N LEU A 71 6.48 -8.08 -7.69
CA LEU A 71 6.85 -7.51 -6.40
C LEU A 71 7.59 -8.54 -5.55
N PRO A 72 8.56 -8.14 -4.73
CA PRO A 72 9.17 -9.03 -3.77
C PRO A 72 8.12 -9.67 -2.85
N TYR A 73 8.27 -10.95 -2.55
CA TYR A 73 7.44 -11.63 -1.58
C TYR A 73 7.69 -11.07 -0.17
N LYS A 74 6.63 -10.65 0.50
CA LYS A 74 6.68 -9.94 1.80
C LYS A 74 6.34 -10.82 3.00
N GLY A 75 6.04 -12.09 2.78
CA GLY A 75 5.59 -12.98 3.84
C GLY A 75 4.12 -12.79 4.25
N PRO A 76 3.73 -13.24 5.44
CA PRO A 76 2.36 -13.15 5.95
C PRO A 76 1.85 -11.71 6.04
N MET A 77 0.61 -11.48 5.61
CA MET A 77 -0.05 -10.17 5.61
C MET A 77 -0.10 -9.52 7.00
N ARG A 78 -0.17 -10.33 8.05
CA ARG A 78 -0.20 -9.84 9.43
C ARG A 78 0.94 -8.87 9.75
N TYR A 79 2.13 -9.07 9.21
CA TYR A 79 3.27 -8.18 9.44
C TYR A 79 3.09 -6.82 8.75
N ILE A 80 2.53 -6.84 7.53
CA ILE A 80 2.19 -5.60 6.81
C ILE A 80 1.14 -4.81 7.59
N VAL A 81 0.10 -5.48 8.08
CA VAL A 81 -0.96 -4.86 8.87
C VAL A 81 -0.41 -4.31 10.20
N GLN A 82 0.45 -5.06 10.89
CA GLN A 82 1.10 -4.59 12.11
C GLN A 82 1.92 -3.32 11.88
N ASP A 83 2.67 -3.26 10.78
CA ASP A 83 3.45 -2.07 10.41
C ASP A 83 2.55 -0.86 10.14
N ILE A 84 1.48 -1.03 9.36
CA ILE A 84 0.49 0.03 9.09
C ILE A 84 -0.14 0.53 10.40
N LEU A 85 -0.60 -0.38 11.25
CA LEU A 85 -1.21 -0.02 12.55
C LEU A 85 -0.21 0.63 13.48
N GLY A 86 1.04 0.17 13.49
CA GLY A 86 2.14 0.79 14.23
C GLY A 86 2.36 2.23 13.82
N GLY A 87 2.42 2.49 12.52
CA GLY A 87 2.57 3.85 11.97
C GLY A 87 1.41 4.77 12.33
N ILE A 88 0.17 4.26 12.30
CA ILE A 88 -1.02 5.02 12.73
C ILE A 88 -0.95 5.35 14.22
N ARG A 89 -0.58 4.38 15.08
CA ARG A 89 -0.40 4.62 16.53
C ARG A 89 0.67 5.67 16.81
N SER A 90 1.81 5.58 16.13
CA SER A 90 2.87 6.57 16.26
C SER A 90 2.40 7.96 15.85
N THR A 91 1.64 8.07 14.76
CA THR A 91 1.06 9.35 14.33
C THR A 91 0.10 9.91 15.39
N CYS A 92 -0.77 9.08 15.96
CA CYS A 92 -1.66 9.50 17.06
C CYS A 92 -0.85 10.03 18.25
N THR A 93 0.24 9.36 18.61
CA THR A 93 1.13 9.81 19.69
C THR A 93 1.75 11.17 19.37
N TYR A 94 2.26 11.37 18.17
CA TYR A 94 2.92 12.63 17.79
C TYR A 94 1.97 13.84 17.82
N VAL A 95 0.71 13.66 17.47
CA VAL A 95 -0.29 14.75 17.46
C VAL A 95 -1.10 14.83 18.75
N GLY A 96 -0.90 13.94 19.71
CA GLY A 96 -1.65 13.90 20.97
C GLY A 96 -3.08 13.38 20.84
N ALA A 97 -3.37 12.55 19.84
CA ALA A 97 -4.69 11.94 19.66
C ALA A 97 -4.80 10.65 20.50
N ALA A 98 -5.68 10.61 21.48
CA ALA A 98 -5.92 9.44 22.33
C ALA A 98 -6.65 8.30 21.60
N LYS A 99 -7.36 8.59 20.51
CA LYS A 99 -8.11 7.63 19.69
C LYS A 99 -8.01 8.02 18.22
N LEU A 100 -8.09 7.04 17.31
CA LEU A 100 -8.06 7.28 15.87
C LEU A 100 -9.09 8.32 15.40
N LYS A 101 -10.32 8.28 15.94
CA LYS A 101 -11.38 9.26 15.62
C LYS A 101 -11.04 10.70 16.01
N HIS A 102 -10.02 10.91 16.85
CA HIS A 102 -9.57 12.25 17.24
C HIS A 102 -8.44 12.76 16.33
N LEU A 103 -7.87 11.89 15.46
CA LEU A 103 -6.69 12.22 14.69
C LEU A 103 -6.90 13.46 13.80
N SER A 104 -8.03 13.55 13.09
CA SER A 104 -8.33 14.70 12.22
C SER A 104 -8.50 16.02 12.98
N LYS A 105 -8.88 15.98 14.24
CA LYS A 105 -9.01 17.17 15.10
C LYS A 105 -7.67 17.59 15.71
N CYS A 106 -6.74 16.65 15.90
CA CYS A 106 -5.42 16.90 16.49
C CYS A 106 -4.34 17.17 15.43
N ALA A 107 -4.53 16.69 14.22
CA ALA A 107 -3.56 16.86 13.13
C ALA A 107 -3.67 18.24 12.48
N THR A 108 -2.53 18.82 12.14
CA THR A 108 -2.43 20.04 11.33
C THR A 108 -1.70 19.72 10.03
N PHE A 109 -2.31 20.07 8.90
CA PHE A 109 -1.68 19.95 7.58
C PHE A 109 -0.99 21.24 7.22
N VAL A 110 0.27 21.13 6.80
CA VAL A 110 1.07 22.28 6.35
C VAL A 110 1.37 22.11 4.87
N ARG A 111 1.07 23.14 4.07
CA ARG A 111 1.48 23.17 2.67
C ARG A 111 2.99 23.41 2.61
N CYS A 112 3.70 22.51 1.93
CA CYS A 112 5.13 22.67 1.69
C CYS A 112 5.44 22.52 0.20
N THR A 113 6.63 23.01 -0.21
CA THR A 113 7.16 22.72 -1.53
C THR A 113 7.45 21.23 -1.67
N LYS A 114 7.41 20.74 -2.90
CA LYS A 114 7.71 19.32 -3.16
C LYS A 114 9.13 19.01 -2.71
N THR A 115 9.25 18.19 -1.67
CA THR A 115 10.51 17.70 -1.14
C THR A 115 10.59 16.19 -1.32
N HIS A 116 11.80 15.69 -1.55
CA HIS A 116 12.08 14.27 -1.64
C HIS A 116 12.93 13.86 -0.45
N SER A 117 12.45 12.92 0.36
CA SER A 117 13.23 12.34 1.46
C SER A 117 13.94 11.08 0.97
N LYS A 118 15.26 11.12 0.97
CA LYS A 118 16.10 9.97 0.57
C LYS A 118 16.14 8.85 1.61
N ILE A 119 15.69 9.10 2.84
CA ILE A 119 15.71 8.13 3.96
C ILE A 119 14.94 6.84 3.62
N TYR A 120 13.93 6.92 2.76
CA TYR A 120 13.09 5.79 2.38
C TYR A 120 13.33 5.29 0.95
N GLU A 121 14.43 5.70 0.33
CA GLU A 121 14.82 5.15 -0.98
C GLU A 121 15.27 3.69 -0.83
N PRO A 122 14.75 2.77 -1.67
CA PRO A 122 15.00 1.34 -1.50
C PRO A 122 16.44 0.87 -1.77
N ASN A 123 17.36 1.76 -2.08
CA ASN A 123 18.74 1.46 -2.46
C ASN A 123 19.80 2.14 -1.60
N THR A 124 19.46 2.67 -0.44
CA THR A 124 20.50 3.12 0.49
C THR A 124 21.06 1.90 1.19
N LEU A 125 22.15 1.37 0.68
CA LEU A 125 23.00 0.46 1.44
C LEU A 125 23.67 1.30 2.53
N GLU A 126 23.09 1.35 3.71
CA GLU A 126 23.79 1.77 4.89
C GLU A 126 24.70 0.60 5.32
N ILE A 127 26.00 0.80 5.17
CA ILE A 127 27.04 -0.10 5.66
C ILE A 127 27.35 0.28 7.10
#